data_26cf638b2d78fa4cf580fb00a978f615
#
_entry.id   26cf638b2d78fa4cf580fb00a978f615
#
_cell.length_a   1.000
_cell.length_b   1.000
_cell.length_c   1.000
_cell.angle_alpha   90.00
_cell.angle_beta   90.00
_cell.angle_gamma   90.00
#
_symmetry.space_group_name_H-M   'P 1'
#
loop_
_entity.id
_entity.type
_entity.pdbx_description
1 polymer ?
#
loop_
_entity_poly.entity_id
_entity_poly.type
_entity_poly.pdbx_seq_one_letter_code
_entity_poly.pdbx_strand_id
1 'polypeptide(L)'
;LAATVAPKGVPWHSWSVVASSGMSIGHKGMIHAAKALGMTMIDIFKDEKLREEIKKEFDNRIGDYIYDPFLNPGPPPLDYED
;
A
#
# COMPACT_ATOMS: atom_id res chain seq x y z
N LEU A 1 -5.66 -3.20 0.10
CA LEU A 1 -6.02 -3.67 1.44
C LEU A 1 -6.48 -2.49 2.28
N ALA A 2 -7.64 -2.59 2.87
CA ALA A 2 -8.15 -1.62 3.85
C ALA A 2 -8.31 -2.30 5.21
N ALA A 3 -7.92 -1.60 6.27
CA ALA A 3 -8.05 -2.07 7.64
C ALA A 3 -8.70 -0.99 8.51
N THR A 4 -9.46 -1.43 9.50
CA THR A 4 -10.14 -0.52 10.43
C THR A 4 -9.13 -0.01 11.46
N VAL A 5 -8.86 1.29 11.43
CA VAL A 5 -7.98 1.96 12.40
C VAL A 5 -8.74 2.96 13.28
N ALA A 6 -10.00 3.25 12.94
CA ALA A 6 -10.87 4.17 13.68
C ALA A 6 -12.34 3.75 13.58
N PRO A 7 -13.23 4.20 14.48
CA PRO A 7 -14.67 3.98 14.40
C PRO A 7 -15.28 4.56 13.13
N LYS A 8 -16.38 3.94 12.68
CA LYS A 8 -17.17 4.46 11.54
C LYS A 8 -17.64 5.89 11.82
N GLY A 9 -17.49 6.74 10.82
CA GLY A 9 -17.92 8.15 10.91
C GLY A 9 -16.84 9.11 11.41
N VAL A 10 -15.69 8.61 11.82
CA VAL A 10 -14.53 9.47 12.13
C VAL A 10 -13.96 10.01 10.81
N PRO A 11 -13.82 11.34 10.65
CA PRO A 11 -13.24 11.92 9.45
C PRO A 11 -11.79 11.49 9.26
N TRP A 12 -11.44 11.07 8.05
CA TRP A 12 -10.05 10.82 7.69
C TRP A 12 -9.24 12.11 7.74
N HIS A 13 -7.95 12.01 7.96
CA HIS A 13 -7.05 13.16 8.13
C HIS A 13 -7.41 14.07 9.32
N SER A 14 -7.90 13.47 10.41
CA SER A 14 -8.24 14.17 11.66
C SER A 14 -7.39 13.67 12.83
N TRP A 15 -7.27 14.48 13.88
CA TRP A 15 -6.63 14.08 15.13
C TRP A 15 -7.27 12.82 15.73
N SER A 16 -8.57 12.62 15.52
CA SER A 16 -9.31 11.46 16.01
C SER A 16 -8.83 10.15 15.37
N VAL A 17 -8.45 10.16 14.09
CA VAL A 17 -7.84 9.00 13.42
C VAL A 17 -6.46 8.73 13.99
N VAL A 18 -5.66 9.76 14.23
CA VAL A 18 -4.34 9.63 14.85
C VAL A 18 -4.45 9.00 16.23
N ALA A 19 -5.34 9.51 17.07
CA ALA A 19 -5.60 8.97 18.40
C ALA A 19 -6.08 7.50 18.34
N SER A 20 -7.03 7.20 17.46
CA SER A 20 -7.59 5.84 17.29
C SER A 20 -6.54 4.84 16.82
N SER A 21 -5.57 5.26 16.03
CA SER A 21 -4.48 4.41 15.55
C SER A 21 -3.61 3.86 16.68
N GLY A 22 -3.42 4.63 17.75
CA GLY A 22 -2.71 4.23 18.96
C GLY A 22 -3.56 3.47 19.98
N MET A 23 -4.86 3.31 19.75
CA MET A 23 -5.79 2.61 20.63
C MET A 23 -5.97 1.15 20.21
N SER A 24 -6.74 0.40 21.01
CA SER A 24 -7.00 -1.03 20.77
C SER A 24 -7.63 -1.31 19.40
N ILE A 25 -8.46 -0.41 18.87
CA ILE A 25 -9.06 -0.55 17.53
C ILE A 25 -7.99 -0.48 16.44
N GLY A 26 -7.05 0.46 16.54
CA GLY A 26 -5.94 0.59 15.60
C GLY A 26 -5.01 -0.62 15.67
N HIS A 27 -4.65 -1.07 16.85
CA HIS A 27 -3.81 -2.26 17.06
C HIS A 27 -4.45 -3.52 16.49
N LYS A 28 -5.75 -3.72 16.70
CA LYS A 28 -6.49 -4.85 16.10
C LYS A 28 -6.53 -4.76 14.59
N GLY A 29 -6.77 -3.57 14.04
CA GLY A 29 -6.75 -3.33 12.60
C GLY A 29 -5.38 -3.61 11.98
N MET A 30 -4.30 -3.18 12.62
CA MET A 30 -2.92 -3.45 12.20
C MET A 30 -2.63 -4.96 12.16
N ILE A 31 -2.96 -5.69 13.22
CA ILE A 31 -2.74 -7.14 13.28
C ILE A 31 -3.58 -7.86 12.23
N HIS A 32 -4.82 -7.43 12.00
CA HIS A 32 -5.68 -7.99 10.97
C HIS A 32 -5.08 -7.77 9.58
N ALA A 33 -4.63 -6.57 9.28
CA ALA A 33 -3.96 -6.24 8.03
C ALA A 33 -2.67 -7.05 7.82
N ALA A 34 -1.85 -7.18 8.86
CA ALA A 34 -0.63 -7.98 8.81
C ALA A 34 -0.90 -9.46 8.49
N LYS A 35 -1.93 -10.04 9.11
CA LYS A 35 -2.35 -11.42 8.82
C LYS A 35 -2.84 -11.56 7.37
N ALA A 36 -3.67 -10.64 6.88
CA ALA A 36 -4.16 -10.66 5.52
C ALA A 36 -3.03 -10.55 4.49
N LEU A 37 -2.08 -9.64 4.72
CA LEU A 37 -0.90 -9.50 3.87
C LEU A 37 -0.02 -10.75 3.89
N GLY A 38 0.23 -11.32 5.07
CA GLY A 38 0.99 -12.57 5.20
C GLY A 38 0.34 -13.74 4.46
N MET A 39 -0.98 -13.88 4.55
CA MET A 39 -1.72 -14.90 3.81
C MET A 39 -1.65 -14.67 2.30
N THR A 40 -1.82 -13.44 1.85
CA THR A 40 -1.68 -13.08 0.42
C THR A 40 -0.28 -13.40 -0.10
N MET A 41 0.76 -13.13 0.68
CA MET A 41 2.13 -13.50 0.30
C MET A 41 2.28 -15.01 0.13
N ILE A 42 1.73 -15.81 1.05
CA ILE A 42 1.76 -17.27 0.97
C ILE A 42 1.06 -17.75 -0.29
N ASP A 43 -0.12 -17.22 -0.61
CA ASP A 43 -0.88 -17.59 -1.81
C ASP A 43 -0.07 -17.29 -3.09
N ILE A 44 0.52 -16.09 -3.17
CA ILE A 44 1.35 -15.68 -4.32
C ILE A 44 2.59 -16.57 -4.45
N PHE A 45 3.26 -16.92 -3.34
CA PHE A 45 4.45 -17.76 -3.40
C PHE A 45 4.16 -19.22 -3.77
N LYS A 46 3.00 -19.75 -3.35
CA LYS A 46 2.63 -21.15 -3.60
C LYS A 46 1.99 -21.38 -4.96
N ASP A 47 1.33 -20.40 -5.53
CA ASP A 47 0.55 -20.53 -6.76
C ASP A 47 1.26 -19.83 -7.93
N GLU A 48 1.93 -20.66 -8.75
CA GLU A 48 2.62 -20.18 -9.96
C GLU A 48 1.62 -19.62 -10.98
N LYS A 49 0.48 -20.30 -11.15
CA LYS A 49 -0.56 -19.86 -12.08
C LYS A 49 -1.12 -18.48 -11.71
N LEU A 50 -1.34 -18.25 -10.41
CA LEU A 50 -1.76 -16.94 -9.92
C LEU A 50 -0.73 -15.86 -10.28
N ARG A 51 0.56 -16.13 -10.12
CA ARG A 51 1.62 -15.16 -10.49
C ARG A 51 1.61 -14.85 -11.99
N GLU A 52 1.41 -15.85 -12.83
CA GLU A 52 1.30 -15.67 -14.28
C GLU A 52 0.07 -14.84 -14.66
N GLU A 53 -1.08 -15.10 -14.03
CA GLU A 53 -2.31 -14.33 -14.25
C GLU A 53 -2.15 -12.87 -13.81
N ILE A 54 -1.54 -12.61 -12.66
CA ILE A 54 -1.21 -11.27 -12.18
C ILE A 54 -0.31 -10.53 -13.18
N LYS A 55 0.75 -11.20 -13.66
CA LYS A 55 1.67 -10.61 -14.64
C LYS A 55 0.96 -10.27 -15.95
N LYS A 56 0.14 -11.19 -16.45
CA LYS A 56 -0.64 -10.98 -17.67
C LYS A 56 -1.63 -9.82 -17.54
N GLU A 57 -2.31 -9.71 -16.39
CA GLU A 57 -3.22 -8.59 -16.13
C GLU A 57 -2.47 -7.27 -16.11
N PHE A 58 -1.31 -7.23 -15.44
CA PHE A 58 -0.44 -6.05 -15.38
C PHE A 58 -0.01 -5.61 -16.78
N ASP A 59 0.50 -6.53 -17.60
CA ASP A 59 0.95 -6.25 -18.96
C ASP A 59 -0.20 -5.74 -19.84
N ASN A 60 -1.39 -6.34 -19.72
CA ASN A 60 -2.56 -5.89 -20.46
C ASN A 60 -3.03 -4.48 -20.05
N ARG A 61 -2.89 -4.11 -18.77
CA ARG A 61 -3.25 -2.78 -18.28
C ARG A 61 -2.25 -1.71 -18.67
N ILE A 62 -0.97 -2.04 -18.68
CA ILE A 62 0.07 -1.12 -19.11
C ILE A 62 0.03 -0.92 -20.62
N GLY A 63 -0.23 -2.01 -21.42
CA GLY A 63 -0.19 -1.94 -22.87
C GLY A 63 1.17 -1.41 -23.38
N ASP A 64 1.12 -0.47 -24.30
CA ASP A 64 2.31 0.16 -24.90
C ASP A 64 2.84 1.35 -24.09
N TYR A 65 2.37 1.55 -22.83
CA TYR A 65 2.81 2.68 -22.01
C TYR A 65 4.28 2.51 -21.61
N ILE A 66 5.10 3.50 -21.98
CA ILE A 66 6.49 3.60 -21.56
C ILE A 66 6.55 4.66 -20.45
N TYR A 67 7.04 4.26 -19.28
CA TYR A 67 7.23 5.19 -18.18
C TYR A 67 8.35 6.18 -18.51
N ASP A 68 7.99 7.47 -18.57
CA ASP A 68 8.93 8.57 -18.69
C ASP A 68 8.93 9.37 -17.37
N PRO A 69 10.02 9.36 -16.61
CA PRO A 69 10.07 10.05 -15.32
C PRO A 69 10.05 11.57 -15.53
N PHE A 70 9.20 12.26 -14.77
CA PHE A 70 9.14 13.73 -14.80
C PHE A 70 10.38 14.42 -14.20
N LEU A 71 11.19 13.65 -13.46
CA LEU A 71 12.41 14.15 -12.85
C LEU A 71 13.62 13.75 -13.69
N ASN A 72 14.49 14.70 -13.95
CA ASN A 72 15.76 14.43 -14.62
C ASN A 72 16.59 13.45 -13.79
N PRO A 73 17.34 12.52 -14.44
CA PRO A 73 18.30 11.67 -13.76
C PRO A 73 19.36 12.54 -13.05
N GLY A 74 19.59 12.30 -11.79
CA GLY A 74 20.57 13.04 -10.99
C GLY A 74 20.47 12.74 -9.51
N PRO A 75 21.43 13.20 -8.71
CA PRO A 75 21.29 13.14 -7.28
C PRO A 75 20.10 14.00 -6.80
N PRO A 76 19.44 13.62 -5.70
CA PRO A 76 18.37 14.44 -5.15
C PRO A 76 18.91 15.84 -4.81
N PRO A 77 18.13 16.91 -5.05
CA PRO A 77 18.53 18.27 -4.71
C PRO A 77 18.52 18.41 -3.17
N LEU A 78 19.68 18.26 -2.56
CA LEU A 78 19.84 18.37 -1.10
C LEU A 78 20.35 19.75 -0.66
N ASP A 79 20.64 20.62 -1.61
CA ASP A 79 21.08 22.00 -1.37
C ASP A 79 19.85 22.85 -1.05
N TYR A 80 19.37 22.76 0.18
CA TYR A 80 18.39 23.70 0.72
C TYR A 80 19.16 24.92 1.20
N GLU A 81 19.02 26.05 0.52
CA GLU A 81 19.40 27.34 1.10
C GLU A 81 18.38 27.65 2.20
N ASP A 82 18.89 27.89 3.43
CA ASP A 82 18.13 28.36 4.59
C ASP A 82 17.61 29.79 4.40
#